data_a5d4c424c130787a7479035024bbc6fd
#
_entry.id   a5d4c424c130787a7479035024bbc6fd
#
_cell.length_a   1.000
_cell.length_b   1.000
_cell.length_c   1.000
_cell.angle_alpha   90.00
_cell.angle_beta   90.00
_cell.angle_gamma   90.00
#
_symmetry.space_group_name_H-M   'P 1'
#
loop_
_entity.id
_entity.type
_entity.pdbx_description
1 polymer ?
#
loop_
_entity_poly.entity_id
_entity_poly.type
_entity_poly.pdbx_seq_one_letter_code
_entity_poly.pdbx_strand_id
1 'polypeptide(L)'
;MKESWKPGTLIYPLPAVLVSCGATPDEYNLLTVAWTGTVCTDPPMCYVSVRPERHSYGIIRRTGEFVINLTTRGLARAADWCGVRSGRDYDKFREMGLTPGKALKVAAPIVEESPVSIECRVRQVLELGTHDMFLAEVVAVQVDADYIDPATGRFCLERACPIVYSHGEYFALGEALGHFGWSVRKKPRPKTPKSETGTKPVTGKKSAPGTKPVAGTKSLTGTKTASGVESEDRTSSALSSATPSASLSSSASAMTPAS
;
A
#
# COMPACT_ATOMS: atom_id res chain seq x y z
N MET A 1 -32.69 -17.01 -6.45
CA MET A 1 -32.12 -18.37 -6.48
C MET A 1 -30.65 -18.28 -6.80
N LYS A 2 -29.77 -19.09 -6.21
CA LYS A 2 -28.34 -19.14 -6.56
C LYS A 2 -28.08 -20.37 -7.44
N GLU A 3 -27.23 -20.22 -8.41
CA GLU A 3 -26.76 -21.32 -9.27
C GLU A 3 -25.36 -21.76 -8.89
N SER A 4 -25.06 -23.03 -9.09
CA SER A 4 -23.73 -23.59 -8.80
C SER A 4 -22.83 -23.40 -10.03
N TRP A 5 -21.68 -22.77 -9.82
CA TRP A 5 -20.65 -22.59 -10.83
C TRP A 5 -19.40 -23.39 -10.50
N LYS A 6 -18.59 -23.69 -11.51
CA LYS A 6 -17.27 -24.27 -11.30
C LYS A 6 -16.37 -23.29 -10.51
N PRO A 7 -15.41 -23.81 -9.74
CA PRO A 7 -14.43 -22.96 -9.05
C PRO A 7 -13.75 -21.97 -10.00
N GLY A 8 -13.60 -20.71 -9.55
CA GLY A 8 -12.99 -19.64 -10.34
C GLY A 8 -12.65 -18.43 -9.48
N THR A 9 -11.92 -17.49 -10.08
CA THR A 9 -11.47 -16.26 -9.43
C THR A 9 -12.52 -15.16 -9.56
N LEU A 10 -13.45 -15.07 -8.62
CA LEU A 10 -14.62 -14.18 -8.66
C LEU A 10 -14.63 -13.13 -7.51
N ILE A 11 -13.48 -12.83 -6.94
CA ILE A 11 -13.39 -11.74 -5.97
C ILE A 11 -13.28 -10.42 -6.75
N TYR A 12 -14.41 -9.75 -6.94
CA TYR A 12 -14.51 -8.48 -7.66
C TYR A 12 -15.33 -7.46 -6.86
N PRO A 13 -15.12 -6.13 -7.07
CA PRO A 13 -14.10 -5.52 -7.92
C PRO A 13 -12.71 -5.61 -7.29
N LEU A 14 -11.68 -5.57 -8.13
CA LEU A 14 -10.27 -5.55 -7.74
C LEU A 14 -9.65 -4.17 -8.03
N PRO A 15 -8.61 -3.74 -7.31
CA PRO A 15 -7.80 -2.63 -7.76
C PRO A 15 -7.14 -3.01 -9.09
N ALA A 16 -6.95 -2.03 -9.98
CA ALA A 16 -6.05 -2.16 -11.12
C ALA A 16 -4.90 -1.19 -10.87
N VAL A 17 -3.66 -1.69 -10.70
CA VAL A 17 -2.53 -0.84 -10.35
C VAL A 17 -1.42 -0.97 -11.38
N LEU A 18 -0.61 0.10 -11.54
CA LEU A 18 0.64 0.03 -12.28
C LEU A 18 1.75 -0.34 -11.30
N VAL A 19 2.36 -1.51 -11.51
CA VAL A 19 3.55 -1.92 -10.75
C VAL A 19 4.78 -1.54 -11.56
N SER A 20 5.60 -0.67 -11.02
CA SER A 20 6.90 -0.30 -11.58
C SER A 20 8.02 -1.09 -10.93
N CYS A 21 9.04 -1.42 -11.72
CA CYS A 21 10.21 -2.18 -11.31
C CYS A 21 11.43 -1.80 -12.16
N GLY A 22 12.60 -2.26 -11.75
CA GLY A 22 13.90 -1.95 -12.36
C GLY A 22 14.76 -1.15 -11.39
N ALA A 23 16.07 -1.41 -11.41
CA ALA A 23 17.03 -0.71 -10.54
C ALA A 23 17.69 0.50 -11.23
N THR A 24 17.68 0.53 -12.57
CA THR A 24 18.28 1.60 -13.39
C THR A 24 17.30 2.04 -14.47
N PRO A 25 17.44 3.24 -15.03
CA PRO A 25 16.57 3.74 -16.09
C PRO A 25 16.41 2.79 -17.28
N ASP A 26 17.47 2.07 -17.66
CA ASP A 26 17.45 1.12 -18.78
C ASP A 26 16.62 -0.14 -18.49
N GLU A 27 16.36 -0.42 -17.21
CA GLU A 27 15.55 -1.56 -16.76
C GLU A 27 14.13 -1.17 -16.33
N TYR A 28 13.81 0.12 -16.28
CA TYR A 28 12.51 0.57 -15.81
C TYR A 28 11.38 -0.02 -16.64
N ASN A 29 10.46 -0.66 -15.97
CA ASN A 29 9.33 -1.29 -16.61
C ASN A 29 8.05 -1.15 -15.79
N LEU A 30 6.92 -1.24 -16.48
CA LEU A 30 5.58 -1.20 -15.91
C LEU A 30 4.81 -2.50 -16.19
N LEU A 31 4.01 -2.91 -15.22
CA LEU A 31 3.10 -4.05 -15.34
C LEU A 31 1.77 -3.69 -14.67
N THR A 32 0.66 -3.92 -15.34
CA THR A 32 -0.65 -3.80 -14.69
C THR A 32 -0.97 -5.06 -13.92
N VAL A 33 -1.33 -4.90 -12.67
CA VAL A 33 -1.69 -5.98 -11.76
C VAL A 33 -3.05 -5.70 -11.14
N ALA A 34 -3.93 -6.71 -11.18
CA ALA A 34 -5.19 -6.71 -10.44
C ALA A 34 -5.17 -7.68 -9.24
N TRP A 35 -4.28 -8.66 -9.25
CA TRP A 35 -4.07 -9.57 -8.11
C TRP A 35 -3.12 -8.93 -7.11
N THR A 36 -3.62 -7.98 -6.32
CA THR A 36 -2.89 -7.22 -5.30
C THR A 36 -3.80 -6.81 -4.16
N GLY A 37 -3.22 -6.60 -3.00
CA GLY A 37 -3.95 -6.15 -1.81
C GLY A 37 -3.07 -6.00 -0.59
N THR A 38 -3.65 -5.41 0.46
CA THR A 38 -3.05 -5.30 1.80
C THR A 38 -3.25 -6.61 2.57
N VAL A 39 -2.21 -7.07 3.27
CA VAL A 39 -2.26 -8.32 4.06
C VAL A 39 -1.99 -8.13 5.54
N CYS A 40 -1.26 -7.08 5.93
CA CYS A 40 -0.93 -6.81 7.33
C CYS A 40 -0.83 -5.30 7.57
N THR A 41 -1.17 -4.86 8.79
CA THR A 41 -1.12 -3.46 9.19
C THR A 41 0.18 -3.13 9.93
N ASP A 42 0.67 -4.05 10.74
CA ASP A 42 1.90 -3.88 11.51
C ASP A 42 2.68 -5.21 11.55
N PRO A 43 3.81 -5.31 10.86
CA PRO A 43 4.33 -4.31 9.90
C PRO A 43 3.37 -4.13 8.70
N PRO A 44 3.38 -2.96 8.01
CA PRO A 44 2.54 -2.74 6.85
C PRO A 44 3.01 -3.62 5.69
N MET A 45 2.13 -4.49 5.19
CA MET A 45 2.47 -5.44 4.12
C MET A 45 1.38 -5.50 3.06
N CYS A 46 1.82 -5.74 1.84
CA CYS A 46 0.97 -5.97 0.68
C CYS A 46 1.52 -7.13 -0.17
N TYR A 47 0.80 -7.47 -1.21
CA TYR A 47 1.26 -8.46 -2.19
C TYR A 47 0.95 -8.01 -3.61
N VAL A 48 1.69 -8.58 -4.56
CA VAL A 48 1.37 -8.63 -5.98
C VAL A 48 1.57 -10.06 -6.47
N SER A 49 0.61 -10.62 -7.21
CA SER A 49 0.77 -11.92 -7.84
C SER A 49 1.06 -11.73 -9.34
N VAL A 50 2.19 -12.25 -9.78
CA VAL A 50 2.73 -12.05 -11.13
C VAL A 50 3.02 -13.40 -11.76
N ARG A 51 2.66 -13.56 -13.04
CA ARG A 51 2.96 -14.77 -13.79
C ARG A 51 4.44 -14.80 -14.16
N PRO A 52 5.15 -15.95 -14.04
CA PRO A 52 6.57 -16.07 -14.30
C PRO A 52 7.01 -15.65 -15.70
N GLU A 53 6.14 -15.78 -16.72
CA GLU A 53 6.43 -15.38 -18.10
C GLU A 53 6.41 -13.86 -18.33
N ARG A 54 5.89 -13.06 -17.39
CA ARG A 54 5.89 -11.60 -17.51
C ARG A 54 7.30 -11.04 -17.38
N HIS A 55 7.64 -10.06 -18.22
CA HIS A 55 8.96 -9.43 -18.20
C HIS A 55 9.34 -8.86 -16.82
N SER A 56 8.42 -8.18 -16.15
CA SER A 56 8.61 -7.63 -14.81
C SER A 56 8.89 -8.68 -13.73
N TYR A 57 8.46 -9.93 -13.91
CA TYR A 57 8.66 -11.01 -12.94
C TYR A 57 10.14 -11.22 -12.61
N GLY A 58 10.98 -11.42 -13.65
CA GLY A 58 12.42 -11.61 -13.47
C GLY A 58 13.11 -10.40 -12.85
N ILE A 59 12.64 -9.19 -13.18
CA ILE A 59 13.16 -7.95 -12.61
C ILE A 59 12.86 -7.89 -11.11
N ILE A 60 11.60 -8.05 -10.71
CA ILE A 60 11.16 -8.01 -9.30
C ILE A 60 11.84 -9.12 -8.50
N ARG A 61 11.94 -10.35 -9.04
CA ARG A 61 12.59 -11.47 -8.35
C ARG A 61 14.07 -11.22 -8.10
N ARG A 62 14.77 -10.55 -9.02
CA ARG A 62 16.18 -10.20 -8.91
C ARG A 62 16.45 -9.01 -8.00
N THR A 63 15.66 -7.95 -8.14
CA THR A 63 15.87 -6.71 -7.38
C THR A 63 15.29 -6.79 -5.96
N GLY A 64 14.27 -7.62 -5.75
CA GLY A 64 13.55 -7.68 -4.49
C GLY A 64 12.71 -6.45 -4.20
N GLU A 65 12.48 -5.56 -5.19
CA GLU A 65 11.84 -4.26 -5.01
C GLU A 65 10.85 -3.96 -6.13
N PHE A 66 9.78 -3.26 -5.79
CA PHE A 66 8.81 -2.72 -6.75
C PHE A 66 8.02 -1.56 -6.11
N VAL A 67 7.31 -0.81 -6.94
CA VAL A 67 6.39 0.22 -6.47
C VAL A 67 4.99 -0.06 -7.02
N ILE A 68 3.98 0.02 -6.15
CA ILE A 68 2.57 -0.02 -6.55
C ILE A 68 2.10 1.42 -6.72
N ASN A 69 1.72 1.79 -7.96
CA ASN A 69 1.19 3.10 -8.29
C ASN A 69 -0.32 2.97 -8.52
N LEU A 70 -1.14 3.66 -7.71
CA LEU A 70 -2.58 3.63 -7.85
C LEU A 70 -3.02 4.30 -9.14
N THR A 71 -4.02 3.74 -9.80
CA THR A 71 -4.51 4.24 -11.07
C THR A 71 -5.79 5.04 -10.94
N THR A 72 -5.94 6.00 -11.83
CA THR A 72 -7.08 6.91 -11.90
C THR A 72 -7.77 6.76 -13.24
N ARG A 73 -8.91 7.45 -13.43
CA ARG A 73 -9.57 7.55 -14.73
C ARG A 73 -8.61 8.05 -15.82
N GLY A 74 -7.72 9.00 -15.50
CA GLY A 74 -6.71 9.50 -16.44
C GLY A 74 -5.69 8.44 -16.85
N LEU A 75 -5.36 7.51 -15.95
CA LEU A 75 -4.41 6.43 -16.18
C LEU A 75 -5.04 5.13 -16.72
N ALA A 76 -6.36 5.09 -16.94
CA ALA A 76 -7.04 3.85 -17.35
C ALA A 76 -6.48 3.26 -18.64
N ARG A 77 -6.19 4.10 -19.66
CA ARG A 77 -5.57 3.65 -20.91
C ARG A 77 -4.18 3.09 -20.71
N ALA A 78 -3.37 3.73 -19.87
CA ALA A 78 -2.02 3.25 -19.55
C ALA A 78 -2.08 1.93 -18.78
N ALA A 79 -3.02 1.81 -17.83
CA ALA A 79 -3.25 0.57 -17.09
C ALA A 79 -3.60 -0.58 -18.04
N ASP A 80 -4.53 -0.40 -18.97
CA ASP A 80 -4.89 -1.42 -19.95
C ASP A 80 -3.68 -1.79 -20.82
N TRP A 81 -3.07 -0.82 -21.46
CA TRP A 81 -1.97 -1.04 -22.41
C TRP A 81 -0.77 -1.71 -21.75
N CYS A 82 -0.35 -1.27 -20.56
CA CYS A 82 0.77 -1.86 -19.82
C CYS A 82 0.49 -3.30 -19.35
N GLY A 83 -0.79 -3.68 -19.19
CA GLY A 83 -1.20 -5.04 -18.90
C GLY A 83 -1.10 -6.00 -20.06
N VAL A 84 -1.27 -5.50 -21.31
CA VAL A 84 -1.28 -6.31 -22.53
C VAL A 84 0.10 -6.39 -23.19
N ARG A 85 0.82 -5.28 -23.29
CA ARG A 85 2.11 -5.22 -23.97
C ARG A 85 3.27 -5.67 -23.08
N SER A 86 4.32 -6.22 -23.71
CA SER A 86 5.51 -6.68 -23.01
C SER A 86 6.59 -5.60 -22.95
N GLY A 87 7.27 -5.46 -21.80
CA GLY A 87 8.44 -4.61 -21.65
C GLY A 87 9.68 -5.14 -22.35
N ARG A 88 9.63 -6.35 -22.93
CA ARG A 88 10.69 -6.83 -23.84
C ARG A 88 10.70 -6.10 -25.18
N ASP A 89 9.53 -5.63 -25.60
CA ASP A 89 9.29 -5.08 -26.93
C ASP A 89 9.08 -3.56 -26.90
N TYR A 90 8.72 -3.01 -25.74
CA TYR A 90 8.31 -1.62 -25.60
C TYR A 90 8.85 -0.97 -24.32
N ASP A 91 9.34 0.25 -24.45
CA ASP A 91 9.54 1.16 -23.33
C ASP A 91 8.17 1.72 -22.90
N LYS A 92 7.61 1.17 -21.84
CA LYS A 92 6.22 1.45 -21.45
C LYS A 92 6.02 2.84 -20.85
N PHE A 93 7.04 3.42 -20.23
CA PHE A 93 6.97 4.79 -19.75
C PHE A 93 6.87 5.75 -20.95
N ARG A 94 7.72 5.60 -21.92
CA ARG A 94 7.73 6.42 -23.14
C ARG A 94 6.45 6.25 -23.96
N GLU A 95 6.01 5.01 -24.22
CA GLU A 95 4.83 4.72 -25.05
C GLU A 95 3.53 5.27 -24.46
N MET A 96 3.44 5.32 -23.12
CA MET A 96 2.25 5.84 -22.43
C MET A 96 2.39 7.30 -22.00
N GLY A 97 3.54 7.93 -22.26
CA GLY A 97 3.82 9.30 -21.85
C GLY A 97 3.83 9.46 -20.32
N LEU A 98 4.32 8.43 -19.61
CA LEU A 98 4.43 8.43 -18.16
C LEU A 98 5.84 8.82 -17.75
N THR A 99 5.96 9.50 -16.61
CA THR A 99 7.22 10.00 -16.07
C THR A 99 7.70 9.09 -14.94
N PRO A 100 8.88 8.45 -15.09
CA PRO A 100 9.50 7.71 -13.99
C PRO A 100 10.07 8.70 -12.98
N GLY A 101 9.49 8.73 -11.78
CA GLY A 101 9.92 9.57 -10.68
C GLY A 101 10.82 8.83 -9.70
N LYS A 102 11.50 9.58 -8.84
CA LYS A 102 12.42 9.04 -7.84
C LYS A 102 11.65 8.49 -6.62
N ALA A 103 11.86 7.23 -6.31
CA ALA A 103 11.43 6.63 -5.06
C ALA A 103 12.32 7.07 -3.87
N LEU A 104 11.80 6.94 -2.65
CA LEU A 104 12.48 7.35 -1.41
C LEU A 104 13.35 6.23 -0.82
N LYS A 105 12.93 4.98 -0.94
CA LYS A 105 13.51 3.83 -0.22
C LYS A 105 13.88 2.64 -1.11
N VAL A 106 13.41 2.61 -2.36
CA VAL A 106 13.68 1.54 -3.31
C VAL A 106 14.30 2.10 -4.58
N ALA A 107 14.93 1.25 -5.40
CA ALA A 107 15.51 1.66 -6.68
C ALA A 107 14.46 1.74 -7.80
N ALA A 108 13.38 0.97 -7.69
CA ALA A 108 12.29 0.99 -8.65
C ALA A 108 11.61 2.39 -8.69
N PRO A 109 11.30 2.93 -9.90
CA PRO A 109 10.74 4.26 -10.02
C PRO A 109 9.29 4.34 -9.57
N ILE A 110 8.84 5.50 -9.11
CA ILE A 110 7.42 5.82 -9.03
C ILE A 110 6.89 6.23 -10.42
N VAL A 111 5.56 6.29 -10.56
CA VAL A 111 4.88 6.93 -11.70
C VAL A 111 4.39 8.29 -11.21
N GLU A 112 4.97 9.39 -11.72
CA GLU A 112 4.66 10.75 -11.25
C GLU A 112 3.17 11.11 -11.40
N GLU A 113 2.50 10.59 -12.41
CA GLU A 113 1.08 10.82 -12.67
C GLU A 113 0.14 10.04 -11.74
N SER A 114 0.69 9.18 -10.89
CA SER A 114 -0.10 8.42 -9.91
C SER A 114 -0.35 9.24 -8.64
N PRO A 115 -1.57 9.27 -8.10
CA PRO A 115 -1.87 9.99 -6.87
C PRO A 115 -1.23 9.38 -5.63
N VAL A 116 -0.84 8.10 -5.71
CA VAL A 116 -0.19 7.36 -4.61
C VAL A 116 0.79 6.35 -5.17
N SER A 117 2.02 6.40 -4.70
CA SER A 117 3.06 5.42 -4.98
C SER A 117 3.49 4.73 -3.68
N ILE A 118 3.38 3.41 -3.64
CA ILE A 118 3.64 2.56 -2.47
C ILE A 118 4.89 1.77 -2.74
N GLU A 119 5.98 2.10 -2.06
CA GLU A 119 7.29 1.48 -2.24
C GLU A 119 7.38 0.19 -1.43
N CYS A 120 7.76 -0.89 -2.10
CA CYS A 120 7.66 -2.24 -1.56
C CYS A 120 9.00 -2.97 -1.65
N ARG A 121 9.35 -3.66 -0.56
CA ARG A 121 10.48 -4.60 -0.52
C ARG A 121 9.98 -6.01 -0.27
N VAL A 122 10.30 -6.91 -1.20
CA VAL A 122 9.88 -8.31 -1.14
C VAL A 122 10.46 -8.99 0.09
N ARG A 123 9.61 -9.67 0.85
CA ARG A 123 9.98 -10.49 2.01
C ARG A 123 9.91 -11.98 1.71
N GLN A 124 8.95 -12.38 0.88
CA GLN A 124 8.74 -13.78 0.53
C GLN A 124 8.12 -13.88 -0.86
N VAL A 125 8.46 -14.95 -1.57
CA VAL A 125 7.80 -15.32 -2.83
C VAL A 125 7.14 -16.68 -2.61
N LEU A 126 5.83 -16.76 -2.88
CA LEU A 126 5.04 -17.99 -2.79
C LEU A 126 4.68 -18.45 -4.19
N GLU A 127 5.14 -19.62 -4.57
CA GLU A 127 4.84 -20.26 -5.85
C GLU A 127 3.46 -20.94 -5.77
N LEU A 128 2.47 -20.40 -6.52
CA LEU A 128 1.07 -20.82 -6.42
C LEU A 128 0.53 -21.49 -7.69
N GLY A 129 1.40 -21.87 -8.60
CA GLY A 129 1.04 -22.46 -9.89
C GLY A 129 1.20 -21.46 -11.04
N THR A 130 0.12 -20.90 -11.59
CA THR A 130 0.21 -19.94 -12.71
C THR A 130 0.74 -18.57 -12.31
N HIS A 131 0.72 -18.24 -11.04
CA HIS A 131 1.22 -16.97 -10.50
C HIS A 131 2.05 -17.24 -9.26
N ASP A 132 3.11 -16.47 -9.11
CA ASP A 132 3.85 -16.38 -7.86
C ASP A 132 3.44 -15.11 -7.14
N MET A 133 3.17 -15.22 -5.83
CA MET A 133 2.80 -14.10 -4.99
C MET A 133 4.06 -13.53 -4.31
N PHE A 134 4.39 -12.29 -4.65
CA PHE A 134 5.43 -11.51 -3.98
C PHE A 134 4.83 -10.81 -2.78
N LEU A 135 5.06 -11.36 -1.60
CA LEU A 135 4.68 -10.75 -0.32
C LEU A 135 5.74 -9.72 0.05
N ALA A 136 5.35 -8.49 0.26
CA ALA A 136 6.27 -7.37 0.44
C ALA A 136 5.88 -6.49 1.63
N GLU A 137 6.89 -5.93 2.27
CA GLU A 137 6.75 -4.85 3.25
C GLU A 137 6.66 -3.52 2.52
N VAL A 138 5.74 -2.67 2.95
CA VAL A 138 5.64 -1.28 2.51
C VAL A 138 6.68 -0.46 3.27
N VAL A 139 7.70 0.05 2.57
CA VAL A 139 8.83 0.76 3.18
C VAL A 139 8.74 2.28 3.05
N ALA A 140 7.90 2.79 2.14
CA ALA A 140 7.53 4.19 2.03
C ALA A 140 6.23 4.34 1.23
N VAL A 141 5.57 5.48 1.39
CA VAL A 141 4.41 5.88 0.59
C VAL A 141 4.59 7.35 0.22
N GLN A 142 4.45 7.64 -1.06
CA GLN A 142 4.38 9.00 -1.58
C GLN A 142 2.95 9.28 -2.02
N VAL A 143 2.44 10.45 -1.67
CA VAL A 143 1.07 10.90 -1.98
C VAL A 143 1.16 12.27 -2.62
N ASP A 144 0.44 12.46 -3.70
CA ASP A 144 0.34 13.75 -4.36
C ASP A 144 -0.39 14.75 -3.46
N ALA A 145 0.23 15.90 -3.23
CA ALA A 145 -0.24 16.95 -2.34
C ALA A 145 -1.61 17.54 -2.74
N ASP A 146 -1.97 17.49 -4.03
CA ASP A 146 -3.26 17.96 -4.53
C ASP A 146 -4.45 17.18 -3.96
N TYR A 147 -4.21 15.97 -3.47
CA TYR A 147 -5.23 15.13 -2.84
C TYR A 147 -5.20 15.16 -1.31
N ILE A 148 -4.38 16.02 -0.71
CA ILE A 148 -4.39 16.28 0.73
C ILE A 148 -5.24 17.52 0.99
N ASP A 149 -6.22 17.40 1.88
CA ASP A 149 -7.01 18.55 2.35
C ASP A 149 -6.12 19.44 3.23
N PRO A 150 -5.83 20.69 2.82
CA PRO A 150 -4.91 21.55 3.55
C PRO A 150 -5.42 21.97 4.93
N ALA A 151 -6.73 21.95 5.17
CA ALA A 151 -7.32 22.35 6.44
C ALA A 151 -7.27 21.22 7.49
N THR A 152 -7.35 19.95 7.05
CA THR A 152 -7.48 18.79 7.95
C THR A 152 -6.31 17.84 7.87
N GLY A 153 -5.46 17.94 6.84
CA GLY A 153 -4.41 16.96 6.54
C GLY A 153 -4.94 15.61 6.05
N ARG A 154 -6.25 15.51 5.77
CA ARG A 154 -6.87 14.27 5.32
C ARG A 154 -6.50 14.00 3.86
N PHE A 155 -6.09 12.76 3.58
CA PHE A 155 -5.95 12.29 2.23
C PHE A 155 -7.32 11.95 1.61
N CYS A 156 -7.62 12.52 0.44
CA CYS A 156 -8.90 12.45 -0.25
C CYS A 156 -8.76 11.70 -1.57
N LEU A 157 -8.51 10.38 -1.51
CA LEU A 157 -8.31 9.52 -2.70
C LEU A 157 -9.49 9.59 -3.67
N GLU A 158 -10.71 9.78 -3.17
CA GLU A 158 -11.92 9.92 -3.97
C GLU A 158 -11.82 11.06 -5.02
N ARG A 159 -11.06 12.12 -4.73
CA ARG A 159 -10.82 13.25 -5.64
C ARG A 159 -9.95 12.88 -6.85
N ALA A 160 -9.10 11.88 -6.70
CA ALA A 160 -8.27 11.35 -7.77
C ALA A 160 -9.04 10.49 -8.78
N CYS A 161 -10.32 10.21 -8.54
CA CYS A 161 -11.15 9.35 -9.39
C CYS A 161 -10.51 7.97 -9.66
N PRO A 162 -10.20 7.18 -8.60
CA PRO A 162 -9.56 5.88 -8.77
C PRO A 162 -10.45 4.93 -9.56
N ILE A 163 -9.82 3.95 -10.21
CA ILE A 163 -10.51 2.92 -10.99
C ILE A 163 -10.38 1.54 -10.35
N VAL A 164 -11.32 0.67 -10.67
CA VAL A 164 -11.34 -0.74 -10.30
C VAL A 164 -11.53 -1.61 -11.54
N TYR A 165 -11.09 -2.87 -11.44
CA TYR A 165 -11.23 -3.87 -12.49
C TYR A 165 -12.28 -4.91 -12.10
N SER A 166 -13.18 -5.23 -13.02
CA SER A 166 -14.18 -6.30 -12.85
C SER A 166 -14.48 -6.96 -14.19
N HIS A 167 -14.29 -8.29 -14.29
CA HIS A 167 -14.65 -9.11 -15.42
C HIS A 167 -14.19 -8.59 -16.81
N GLY A 168 -12.96 -8.10 -16.91
CA GLY A 168 -12.40 -7.59 -18.16
C GLY A 168 -12.66 -6.12 -18.45
N GLU A 169 -13.33 -5.41 -17.54
CA GLU A 169 -13.68 -4.00 -17.69
C GLU A 169 -13.13 -3.15 -16.53
N TYR A 170 -12.93 -1.86 -16.80
CA TYR A 170 -12.51 -0.88 -15.81
C TYR A 170 -13.68 0.03 -15.45
N PHE A 171 -13.88 0.26 -14.15
CA PHE A 171 -14.95 1.11 -13.62
C PHE A 171 -14.39 2.20 -12.74
N ALA A 172 -15.04 3.37 -12.74
CA ALA A 172 -14.80 4.38 -11.71
C ALA A 172 -15.58 4.01 -10.45
N LEU A 173 -15.14 4.52 -9.29
CA LEU A 173 -15.92 4.42 -8.07
C LEU A 173 -17.21 5.24 -8.18
N GLY A 174 -18.31 4.72 -7.63
CA GLY A 174 -19.59 5.41 -7.52
C GLY A 174 -19.68 6.30 -6.29
N GLU A 175 -20.93 6.61 -5.88
CA GLU A 175 -21.20 7.41 -4.69
C GLU A 175 -20.74 6.71 -3.40
N ALA A 176 -20.28 7.51 -2.42
CA ALA A 176 -19.95 7.03 -1.10
C ALA A 176 -21.22 6.60 -0.35
N LEU A 177 -21.32 5.34 0.05
CA LEU A 177 -22.48 4.80 0.76
C LEU A 177 -22.47 5.12 2.26
N GLY A 178 -21.31 5.46 2.81
CA GLY A 178 -21.15 5.74 4.23
C GLY A 178 -19.67 5.77 4.64
N HIS A 179 -19.43 5.88 5.92
CA HIS A 179 -18.09 5.82 6.51
C HIS A 179 -17.97 4.65 7.48
N PHE A 180 -16.75 4.19 7.74
CA PHE A 180 -16.52 3.07 8.65
C PHE A 180 -17.19 3.31 10.00
N GLY A 181 -17.99 2.32 10.46
CA GLY A 181 -18.75 2.39 11.72
C GLY A 181 -20.06 3.19 11.67
N TRP A 182 -20.48 3.72 10.51
CA TRP A 182 -21.71 4.50 10.40
C TRP A 182 -22.97 3.72 10.80
N SER A 183 -23.02 2.43 10.54
CA SER A 183 -24.18 1.56 10.82
C SER A 183 -24.42 1.31 12.30
N VAL A 184 -23.38 1.44 13.15
CA VAL A 184 -23.45 1.20 14.61
C VAL A 184 -23.40 2.49 15.42
N ARG A 185 -23.37 3.65 14.77
CA ARG A 185 -23.35 4.95 15.44
C ARG A 185 -24.68 5.20 16.15
N LYS A 186 -24.64 5.40 17.46
CA LYS A 186 -25.84 5.81 18.23
C LYS A 186 -26.35 7.15 17.69
N LYS A 187 -27.62 7.22 17.31
CA LYS A 187 -28.27 8.50 16.95
C LYS A 187 -28.07 9.49 18.10
N PRO A 188 -27.69 10.76 17.83
CA PRO A 188 -27.65 11.77 18.87
C PRO A 188 -29.01 11.81 19.57
N ARG A 189 -29.03 11.68 20.89
CA ARG A 189 -30.26 11.91 21.63
C ARG A 189 -30.76 13.33 21.35
N PRO A 190 -32.03 13.54 21.00
CA PRO A 190 -32.58 14.88 20.87
C PRO A 190 -32.28 15.63 22.17
N LYS A 191 -31.64 16.79 22.06
CA LYS A 191 -31.50 17.67 23.24
C LYS A 191 -32.92 18.09 23.62
N THR A 192 -33.41 17.58 24.73
CA THR A 192 -34.65 18.09 25.37
C THR A 192 -34.44 19.60 25.59
N PRO A 193 -35.36 20.47 25.14
CA PRO A 193 -35.24 21.88 25.45
C PRO A 193 -35.25 22.03 26.97
N LYS A 194 -34.26 22.73 27.52
CA LYS A 194 -34.28 23.13 28.94
C LYS A 194 -35.51 24.00 29.12
N SER A 195 -36.47 23.54 29.90
CA SER A 195 -37.60 24.36 30.35
C SER A 195 -37.04 25.51 31.19
N GLU A 196 -37.08 26.71 30.65
CA GLU A 196 -36.90 27.94 31.43
C GLU A 196 -38.15 28.16 32.25
N THR A 197 -38.22 27.59 33.45
CA THR A 197 -39.16 28.02 34.49
C THR A 197 -38.46 27.84 35.83
N GLY A 198 -38.03 28.91 36.39
CA GLY A 198 -37.42 28.95 37.70
C GLY A 198 -37.20 30.38 38.15
N THR A 199 -38.31 31.04 38.49
CA THR A 199 -38.35 32.32 39.23
C THR A 199 -37.43 32.29 40.43
N LYS A 200 -36.52 33.25 40.55
CA LYS A 200 -35.67 33.46 41.74
C LYS A 200 -36.50 34.04 42.87
N PRO A 201 -36.41 33.55 44.11
CA PRO A 201 -36.72 34.34 45.27
C PRO A 201 -35.49 35.12 45.72
N VAL A 202 -35.68 36.44 45.86
CA VAL A 202 -34.76 37.38 46.50
C VAL A 202 -34.90 37.25 47.99
N THR A 203 -33.84 36.89 48.72
CA THR A 203 -33.66 37.31 50.10
C THR A 203 -32.16 37.45 50.40
N GLY A 204 -31.82 38.64 50.82
CA GLY A 204 -30.49 39.05 51.18
C GLY A 204 -30.04 38.55 52.55
N LYS A 205 -28.74 38.53 52.75
CA LYS A 205 -28.04 39.21 53.85
C LYS A 205 -26.52 38.99 53.76
N LYS A 206 -25.83 40.10 54.02
CA LYS A 206 -24.41 40.36 54.05
C LYS A 206 -23.64 39.46 55.04
N SER A 207 -22.40 39.16 54.68
CA SER A 207 -21.20 39.45 55.50
C SER A 207 -19.91 39.02 54.75
N ALA A 208 -18.95 39.93 54.73
CA ALA A 208 -17.55 39.74 54.31
C ALA A 208 -16.67 39.56 55.58
N PRO A 209 -15.31 39.51 55.45
CA PRO A 209 -14.38 38.82 54.58
C PRO A 209 -13.35 37.98 55.39
N GLY A 210 -12.70 37.07 54.74
CA GLY A 210 -11.61 36.27 55.37
C GLY A 210 -10.48 35.98 54.34
N THR A 211 -9.37 36.48 54.66
CA THR A 211 -7.99 36.51 54.14
C THR A 211 -7.45 35.23 53.54
N LYS A 212 -6.55 35.48 52.58
CA LYS A 212 -5.56 34.55 51.95
C LYS A 212 -4.62 33.89 52.99
N PRO A 213 -3.90 32.79 52.60
CA PRO A 213 -2.52 33.03 52.16
C PRO A 213 -2.07 32.18 50.93
N VAL A 214 -0.99 32.74 50.37
CA VAL A 214 -0.13 32.34 49.26
C VAL A 214 0.90 31.29 49.75
N ALA A 215 1.46 30.60 48.77
CA ALA A 215 2.75 29.92 48.64
C ALA A 215 2.62 28.40 48.44
N GLY A 216 3.28 27.89 47.43
CA GLY A 216 4.64 27.57 47.27
C GLY A 216 4.97 26.82 45.99
N THR A 217 5.81 27.45 45.27
CA THR A 217 6.67 26.91 44.21
C THR A 217 7.57 25.80 44.73
N LYS A 218 7.72 24.70 43.98
CA LYS A 218 8.99 23.94 43.98
C LYS A 218 9.19 23.26 42.64
N SER A 219 10.17 23.81 41.93
CA SER A 219 11.00 23.19 40.92
C SER A 219 11.86 22.08 41.55
N LEU A 220 12.07 20.98 40.88
CA LEU A 220 13.27 20.16 41.02
C LEU A 220 13.57 19.41 39.72
N THR A 221 14.59 19.88 39.08
CA THR A 221 15.52 19.24 38.16
C THR A 221 16.10 17.95 38.76
N GLY A 222 16.30 16.96 37.93
CA GLY A 222 16.99 15.73 38.30
C GLY A 222 17.49 14.98 37.06
N THR A 223 18.60 15.45 36.54
CA THR A 223 19.52 14.73 35.64
C THR A 223 20.12 13.54 36.36
N LYS A 224 20.15 12.36 35.74
CA LYS A 224 21.21 11.36 36.02
C LYS A 224 21.54 10.58 34.76
N THR A 225 22.76 10.76 34.37
CA THR A 225 23.62 10.04 33.43
C THR A 225 24.05 8.69 34.00
N ALA A 226 24.40 7.80 33.11
CA ALA A 226 25.60 6.99 33.01
C ALA A 226 25.49 5.48 33.15
N SER A 227 26.23 4.91 32.24
CA SER A 227 27.07 3.69 32.23
C SER A 227 26.28 2.39 31.93
N GLY A 228 26.61 1.62 30.91
CA GLY A 228 27.90 1.19 30.38
C GLY A 228 28.10 -0.26 30.76
N VAL A 229 28.47 -1.09 29.83
CA VAL A 229 29.21 -2.37 29.94
C VAL A 229 28.83 -3.20 28.71
N GLU A 230 29.70 -3.24 27.68
CA GLU A 230 30.68 -4.27 27.28
C GLU A 230 30.09 -5.62 26.88
N SER A 231 30.15 -5.88 25.56
CA SER A 231 30.98 -6.83 24.82
C SER A 231 31.04 -8.26 25.38
N GLU A 232 30.63 -9.20 24.56
CA GLU A 232 31.40 -10.43 24.37
C GLU A 232 31.15 -11.01 22.97
N ASP A 233 32.27 -11.13 22.29
CA ASP A 233 32.62 -11.75 21.05
C ASP A 233 32.68 -13.28 21.27
N ARG A 234 32.16 -14.07 20.35
CA ARG A 234 32.63 -15.45 20.08
C ARG A 234 32.26 -15.91 18.65
N THR A 235 33.20 -15.73 17.80
CA THR A 235 33.93 -16.68 16.95
C THR A 235 33.24 -17.99 16.51
N SER A 236 33.20 -18.13 15.19
CA SER A 236 33.73 -19.25 14.40
C SER A 236 33.06 -20.62 14.46
N SER A 237 32.51 -21.07 13.36
CA SER A 237 33.11 -22.23 12.68
C SER A 237 32.51 -22.44 11.26
N ALA A 238 33.40 -22.56 10.32
CA ALA A 238 33.19 -22.98 8.95
C ALA A 238 33.09 -24.52 8.88
N LEU A 239 32.32 -25.02 7.93
CA LEU A 239 32.47 -26.35 7.29
C LEU A 239 31.58 -26.26 6.04
N SER A 240 32.13 -26.13 4.85
CA SER A 240 32.75 -27.12 3.97
C SER A 240 31.73 -27.97 3.19
N SER A 241 31.64 -27.61 1.90
CA SER A 241 31.57 -28.44 0.69
C SER A 241 30.69 -29.67 0.64
N ALA A 242 29.80 -29.70 -0.37
CA ALA A 242 29.73 -30.82 -1.33
C ALA A 242 28.76 -30.48 -2.49
N THR A 243 29.31 -30.28 -3.66
CA THR A 243 28.64 -30.49 -4.96
C THR A 243 28.50 -32.00 -5.20
N PRO A 244 27.47 -32.44 -5.91
CA PRO A 244 27.75 -33.34 -7.03
C PRO A 244 27.11 -32.88 -8.33
N SER A 245 27.93 -32.84 -9.33
CA SER A 245 27.60 -32.85 -10.75
C SER A 245 26.99 -34.19 -11.14
N ALA A 246 25.96 -34.21 -11.93
CA ALA A 246 25.64 -35.32 -12.80
C ALA A 246 25.06 -34.82 -14.11
N SER A 247 25.68 -35.25 -15.14
CA SER A 247 25.55 -34.94 -16.56
C SER A 247 24.45 -35.73 -17.25
N LEU A 248 23.96 -35.14 -18.35
CA LEU A 248 23.55 -35.78 -19.62
C LEU A 248 22.32 -36.69 -19.66
N SER A 249 21.29 -36.33 -20.43
CA SER A 249 21.11 -36.89 -21.77
C SER A 249 19.99 -36.19 -22.55
N SER A 250 20.35 -35.89 -23.78
CA SER A 250 19.51 -35.44 -24.87
C SER A 250 18.50 -36.51 -25.31
N SER A 251 17.27 -36.10 -25.62
CA SER A 251 16.55 -36.76 -26.73
C SER A 251 15.60 -35.73 -27.36
N ALA A 252 15.95 -35.34 -28.55
CA ALA A 252 15.11 -34.64 -29.49
C ALA A 252 13.99 -35.59 -29.96
N SER A 253 12.75 -35.10 -30.02
CA SER A 253 11.75 -35.67 -30.91
C SER A 253 10.91 -34.53 -31.47
N ALA A 254 11.14 -34.28 -32.74
CA ALA A 254 10.34 -33.45 -33.60
C ALA A 254 8.99 -34.12 -33.88
N MET A 255 7.90 -33.35 -33.82
CA MET A 255 6.71 -33.64 -34.61
C MET A 255 6.05 -32.34 -35.09
N THR A 256 5.98 -32.25 -36.38
CA THR A 256 5.41 -31.25 -37.28
C THR A 256 3.86 -31.21 -37.21
N PRO A 257 3.20 -30.16 -37.76
CA PRO A 257 1.80 -29.85 -37.51
C PRO A 257 0.84 -30.48 -38.52
N ALA A 258 -0.41 -30.58 -38.17
CA ALA A 258 -1.50 -30.79 -39.12
C ALA A 258 -2.76 -29.98 -38.74
N SER A 259 -3.16 -29.13 -39.72
CA SER A 259 -4.51 -28.58 -40.02
C SER A 259 -5.18 -27.73 -38.97
#